data_03770780574319cbf399e4ffe0c236ad
#
_entry.id   03770780574319cbf399e4ffe0c236ad
#
_cell.length_a   1.000
_cell.length_b   1.000
_cell.length_c   1.000
_cell.angle_alpha   90.00
_cell.angle_beta   90.00
_cell.angle_gamma   90.00
#
_symmetry.space_group_name_H-M   'P 1'
#
loop_
_entity.id
_entity.type
_entity.pdbx_description
1 polymer ?
#
loop_
_entity_poly.entity_id
_entity_poly.type
_entity_poly.pdbx_seq_one_letter_code
_entity_poly.pdbx_strand_id
1 'polypeptide(L)'
;MQKAEKMQELRVFAQEIRLETLKTIGSLGFGHVGGSMSIIDALAVLYGEVMKVDPKNPRWEDRDWCVLSKGHAGPAMYATLGLKGFYPIENAYTLNQPHTNFPSHTDRTKTPGVDLTTGSLGQGMSTATGAALG
;
A
#
# COMPACT_ATOMS: atom_id res chain seq x y z
N MET A 1 20.51 -4.65 -21.04
CA MET A 1 19.48 -5.70 -20.96
C MET A 1 18.84 -5.72 -19.60
N GLN A 2 19.53 -6.07 -18.54
CA GLN A 2 18.98 -6.21 -17.17
C GLN A 2 18.17 -5.01 -16.65
N LYS A 3 18.64 -3.77 -16.92
CA LYS A 3 17.91 -2.55 -16.49
C LYS A 3 16.60 -2.33 -17.24
N ALA A 4 16.55 -2.67 -18.53
CA ALA A 4 15.33 -2.52 -19.33
C ALA A 4 14.27 -3.57 -18.95
N GLU A 5 14.70 -4.80 -18.68
CA GLU A 5 13.83 -5.88 -18.18
C GLU A 5 13.22 -5.52 -16.83
N LYS A 6 14.04 -5.04 -15.88
CA LYS A 6 13.55 -4.59 -14.57
C LYS A 6 12.56 -3.43 -14.67
N MET A 7 12.83 -2.47 -15.56
CA MET A 7 11.89 -1.38 -15.83
C MET A 7 10.54 -1.90 -16.34
N GLN A 8 10.56 -2.95 -17.19
CA GLN A 8 9.34 -3.55 -17.71
C GLN A 8 8.58 -4.29 -16.61
N GLU A 9 9.26 -5.04 -15.75
CA GLU A 9 8.65 -5.69 -14.57
C GLU A 9 7.93 -4.68 -13.67
N LEU A 10 8.59 -3.56 -13.34
CA LEU A 10 8.01 -2.50 -12.50
C LEU A 10 6.79 -1.84 -13.17
N ARG A 11 6.82 -1.65 -14.50
CA ARG A 11 5.67 -1.16 -15.25
C ARG A 11 4.48 -2.13 -15.21
N VAL A 12 4.73 -3.42 -15.37
CA VAL A 12 3.70 -4.45 -15.24
C VAL A 12 3.13 -4.45 -13.83
N PHE A 13 3.98 -4.45 -12.82
CA PHE A 13 3.56 -4.40 -11.41
C PHE A 13 2.71 -3.16 -11.12
N ALA A 14 3.09 -1.98 -11.64
CA ALA A 14 2.27 -0.77 -11.52
C ALA A 14 0.88 -0.92 -12.16
N GLN A 15 0.77 -1.61 -13.30
CA GLN A 15 -0.53 -1.87 -13.93
C GLN A 15 -1.38 -2.85 -13.12
N GLU A 16 -0.77 -3.88 -12.55
CA GLU A 16 -1.44 -4.82 -11.65
C GLU A 16 -1.98 -4.09 -10.41
N ILE A 17 -1.16 -3.23 -9.79
CA ILE A 17 -1.62 -2.39 -8.67
C ILE A 17 -2.80 -1.51 -9.08
N ARG A 18 -2.77 -0.89 -10.27
CA ARG A 18 -3.90 -0.08 -10.79
C ARG A 18 -5.18 -0.90 -10.91
N LEU A 19 -5.07 -2.07 -11.52
CA LEU A 19 -6.21 -2.96 -11.70
C LEU A 19 -6.82 -3.38 -10.36
N GLU A 20 -5.98 -3.84 -9.44
CA GLU A 20 -6.45 -4.28 -8.12
C GLU A 20 -6.98 -3.12 -7.26
N THR A 21 -6.40 -1.93 -7.38
CA THR A 21 -6.92 -0.72 -6.74
C THR A 21 -8.34 -0.40 -7.24
N LEU A 22 -8.56 -0.47 -8.56
CA LEU A 22 -9.89 -0.25 -9.15
C LEU A 22 -10.90 -1.31 -8.70
N LYS A 23 -10.51 -2.58 -8.63
CA LYS A 23 -11.37 -3.66 -8.11
C LYS A 23 -11.72 -3.41 -6.64
N THR A 24 -10.73 -3.04 -5.82
CA THR A 24 -10.90 -2.75 -4.40
C THR A 24 -11.88 -1.59 -4.18
N ILE A 25 -11.72 -0.48 -4.90
CA ILE A 25 -12.65 0.66 -4.82
C ILE A 25 -14.01 0.29 -5.43
N GLY A 26 -14.01 -0.45 -6.53
CA GLY A 26 -15.22 -0.90 -7.22
C GLY A 26 -16.10 -1.82 -6.38
N SER A 27 -15.51 -2.59 -5.46
CA SER A 27 -16.27 -3.45 -4.53
C SER A 27 -17.17 -2.65 -3.58
N LEU A 28 -16.77 -1.41 -3.25
CA LEU A 28 -17.56 -0.47 -2.45
C LEU A 28 -18.45 0.43 -3.32
N GLY A 29 -18.05 0.67 -4.58
CA GLY A 29 -18.77 1.52 -5.53
C GLY A 29 -18.41 3.01 -5.47
N PHE A 30 -17.60 3.44 -4.51
CA PHE A 30 -17.08 4.80 -4.38
C PHE A 30 -15.76 4.81 -3.60
N GLY A 31 -15.00 5.89 -3.69
CA GLY A 31 -13.73 6.03 -2.92
C GLY A 31 -12.78 7.05 -3.52
N HIS A 32 -11.59 7.11 -2.96
CA HIS A 32 -10.55 8.09 -3.31
C HIS A 32 -9.72 7.60 -4.52
N VAL A 33 -10.33 7.57 -5.70
CA VAL A 33 -9.69 7.05 -6.93
C VAL A 33 -8.46 7.86 -7.30
N GLY A 34 -8.57 9.18 -7.42
CA GLY A 34 -7.47 10.05 -7.83
C GLY A 34 -6.27 9.99 -6.88
N GLY A 35 -6.54 10.05 -5.58
CA GLY A 35 -5.51 9.93 -4.55
C GLY A 35 -4.78 8.59 -4.57
N SER A 36 -5.49 7.51 -4.86
CA SER A 36 -4.92 6.16 -4.98
C SER A 36 -4.10 6.03 -6.26
N MET A 37 -4.64 6.44 -7.41
CA MET A 37 -3.96 6.31 -8.72
C MET A 37 -2.65 7.08 -8.78
N SER A 38 -2.57 8.25 -8.14
CA SER A 38 -1.39 9.14 -8.22
C SER A 38 -0.15 8.62 -7.50
N ILE A 39 -0.23 7.59 -6.65
CA ILE A 39 0.90 7.04 -5.88
C ILE A 39 1.40 5.69 -6.42
N ILE A 40 0.69 5.08 -7.36
CA ILE A 40 0.92 3.68 -7.74
C ILE A 40 2.31 3.44 -8.32
N ASP A 41 2.81 4.31 -9.19
CA ASP A 41 4.14 4.14 -9.77
C ASP A 41 5.23 4.21 -8.69
N ALA A 42 5.07 5.09 -7.69
CA ALA A 42 5.97 5.15 -6.55
C ALA A 42 5.90 3.87 -5.71
N LEU A 43 4.69 3.37 -5.41
CA LEU A 43 4.52 2.11 -4.68
C LEU A 43 5.11 0.92 -5.44
N ALA A 44 4.94 0.87 -6.76
CA ALA A 44 5.52 -0.18 -7.58
C ALA A 44 7.05 -0.21 -7.51
N VAL A 45 7.69 0.96 -7.55
CA VAL A 45 9.15 1.05 -7.41
C VAL A 45 9.59 0.71 -5.99
N LEU A 46 8.94 1.27 -4.98
CA LEU A 46 9.30 1.03 -3.58
C LEU A 46 9.18 -0.46 -3.22
N TYR A 47 8.03 -1.06 -3.44
CA TYR A 47 7.79 -2.47 -3.08
C TYR A 47 8.34 -3.47 -4.10
N GLY A 48 8.57 -3.06 -5.34
CA GLY A 48 9.11 -3.92 -6.39
C GLY A 48 10.63 -4.02 -6.39
N GLU A 49 11.33 -2.98 -5.90
CA GLU A 49 12.80 -2.91 -6.03
C GLU A 49 13.53 -2.38 -4.81
N VAL A 50 12.99 -1.35 -4.13
CA VAL A 50 13.79 -0.56 -3.17
C VAL A 50 13.68 -1.09 -1.76
N MET A 51 12.44 -1.36 -1.29
CA MET A 51 12.17 -1.66 0.11
C MET A 51 12.48 -3.11 0.48
N LYS A 52 13.10 -3.28 1.64
CA LYS A 52 13.29 -4.58 2.29
C LYS A 52 12.07 -4.86 3.17
N VAL A 53 11.20 -5.74 2.72
CA VAL A 53 9.99 -6.16 3.43
C VAL A 53 9.86 -7.68 3.33
N ASP A 54 9.26 -8.30 4.33
CA ASP A 54 8.94 -9.73 4.33
C ASP A 54 7.43 -9.92 4.52
N PRO A 55 6.70 -10.34 3.48
CA PRO A 55 5.27 -10.62 3.58
C PRO A 55 4.91 -11.69 4.61
N LYS A 56 5.82 -12.63 4.89
CA LYS A 56 5.62 -13.70 5.88
C LYS A 56 5.88 -13.21 7.32
N ASN A 57 6.63 -12.13 7.46
CA ASN A 57 6.90 -11.47 8.74
C ASN A 57 6.65 -9.96 8.63
N PRO A 58 5.39 -9.50 8.57
CA PRO A 58 5.04 -8.09 8.35
C PRO A 58 5.56 -7.13 9.44
N ARG A 59 6.00 -7.67 10.57
CA ARG A 59 6.53 -6.89 11.70
C ARG A 59 8.02 -7.10 11.91
N TRP A 60 8.73 -7.63 10.92
CA TRP A 60 10.19 -7.77 10.99
C TRP A 60 10.84 -6.44 11.41
N GLU A 61 11.71 -6.49 12.41
CA GLU A 61 12.26 -5.27 13.03
C GLU A 61 13.14 -4.47 12.07
N ASP A 62 13.96 -5.17 11.26
CA ASP A 62 14.90 -4.55 10.32
C ASP A 62 14.28 -4.22 8.93
N ARG A 63 12.95 -4.27 8.82
CA ARG A 63 12.26 -3.92 7.57
C ARG A 63 12.30 -2.42 7.32
N ASP A 64 12.20 -2.05 6.06
CA ASP A 64 11.90 -0.66 5.70
C ASP A 64 10.42 -0.33 6.00
N TRP A 65 10.16 0.91 6.39
CA TRP A 65 8.82 1.41 6.68
C TRP A 65 8.32 2.28 5.54
N CYS A 66 7.09 2.08 5.15
CA CYS A 66 6.37 2.95 4.23
C CYS A 66 5.24 3.67 4.95
N VAL A 67 5.36 4.99 5.06
CA VAL A 67 4.34 5.84 5.67
C VAL A 67 3.55 6.57 4.59
N LEU A 68 2.30 6.17 4.39
CA LEU A 68 1.39 6.80 3.44
C LEU A 68 0.76 8.04 4.08
N SER A 69 1.39 9.22 3.95
CA SER A 69 0.92 10.47 4.59
C SER A 69 -0.43 10.96 4.07
N LYS A 70 -0.88 10.48 2.92
CA LYS A 70 -2.25 10.61 2.42
C LYS A 70 -3.00 9.28 2.63
N GLY A 71 -3.40 9.01 3.86
CA GLY A 71 -4.04 7.75 4.26
C GLY A 71 -5.27 7.35 3.43
N HIS A 72 -5.93 8.30 2.77
CA HIS A 72 -7.04 8.06 1.85
C HIS A 72 -6.63 7.31 0.56
N ALA A 73 -5.34 7.22 0.24
CA ALA A 73 -4.82 6.35 -0.81
C ALA A 73 -4.64 4.89 -0.32
N GLY A 74 -5.29 4.52 0.78
CA GLY A 74 -5.31 3.15 1.34
C GLY A 74 -5.57 2.06 0.30
N PRO A 75 -6.55 2.19 -0.60
CA PRO A 75 -6.81 1.17 -1.63
C PRO A 75 -5.59 0.83 -2.48
N ALA A 76 -4.75 1.80 -2.85
CA ALA A 76 -3.50 1.54 -3.59
C ALA A 76 -2.47 0.80 -2.73
N MET A 77 -2.36 1.15 -1.45
CA MET A 77 -1.51 0.43 -0.50
C MET A 77 -1.98 -1.02 -0.33
N TYR A 78 -3.29 -1.24 -0.17
CA TYR A 78 -3.85 -2.57 -0.01
C TYR A 78 -3.63 -3.45 -1.24
N ALA A 79 -3.84 -2.90 -2.44
CA ALA A 79 -3.52 -3.60 -3.69
C ALA A 79 -2.04 -3.98 -3.75
N THR A 80 -1.15 -3.06 -3.42
CA THR A 80 0.30 -3.30 -3.41
C THR A 80 0.70 -4.41 -2.43
N LEU A 81 0.22 -4.34 -1.20
CA LEU A 81 0.53 -5.32 -0.15
C LEU A 81 -0.05 -6.70 -0.47
N GLY A 82 -1.28 -6.77 -0.99
CA GLY A 82 -1.89 -8.03 -1.43
C GLY A 82 -1.09 -8.69 -2.55
N LEU A 83 -0.73 -7.94 -3.59
CA LEU A 83 0.11 -8.43 -4.70
C LEU A 83 1.52 -8.85 -4.25
N LYS A 84 2.06 -8.23 -3.19
CA LYS A 84 3.33 -8.65 -2.58
C LYS A 84 3.19 -9.90 -1.71
N GLY A 85 1.97 -10.37 -1.43
CA GLY A 85 1.72 -11.60 -0.69
C GLY A 85 1.57 -11.45 0.81
N PHE A 86 1.30 -10.25 1.32
CA PHE A 86 1.00 -10.03 2.74
C PHE A 86 -0.32 -10.69 3.16
N TYR A 87 -1.24 -10.83 2.24
CA TYR A 87 -2.54 -11.50 2.37
C TYR A 87 -3.11 -11.81 0.98
N PRO A 88 -4.11 -12.70 0.86
CA PRO A 88 -4.84 -12.89 -0.39
C PRO A 88 -5.47 -11.58 -0.86
N ILE A 89 -5.22 -11.18 -2.11
CA ILE A 89 -5.64 -9.88 -2.64
C ILE A 89 -7.16 -9.65 -2.54
N GLU A 90 -7.94 -10.72 -2.65
CA GLU A 90 -9.40 -10.68 -2.55
C GLU A 90 -9.89 -10.15 -1.21
N ASN A 91 -9.10 -10.26 -0.16
CA ASN A 91 -9.44 -9.72 1.16
C ASN A 91 -9.62 -8.19 1.11
N ALA A 92 -8.90 -7.49 0.24
CA ALA A 92 -9.01 -6.05 0.06
C ALA A 92 -10.36 -5.62 -0.55
N TYR A 93 -11.09 -6.54 -1.21
CA TYR A 93 -12.42 -6.25 -1.76
C TYR A 93 -13.51 -6.11 -0.69
N THR A 94 -13.15 -6.30 0.58
CA THR A 94 -14.01 -5.97 1.72
C THR A 94 -13.84 -4.52 2.19
N LEU A 95 -13.27 -3.65 1.37
CA LEU A 95 -13.02 -2.24 1.68
C LEU A 95 -14.22 -1.60 2.39
N ASN A 96 -13.98 -1.05 3.56
CA ASN A 96 -14.96 -0.31 4.36
C ASN A 96 -16.22 -1.09 4.78
N GLN A 97 -16.24 -2.40 4.63
CA GLN A 97 -17.33 -3.23 5.12
C GLN A 97 -17.24 -3.40 6.65
N PRO A 98 -18.35 -3.73 7.34
CA PRO A 98 -18.31 -4.06 8.76
C PRO A 98 -17.28 -5.16 9.05
N HIS A 99 -16.50 -4.98 10.11
CA HIS A 99 -15.45 -5.91 10.55
C HIS A 99 -14.29 -6.15 9.58
N THR A 100 -14.16 -5.34 8.53
CA THR A 100 -13.03 -5.45 7.59
C THR A 100 -11.69 -5.06 8.27
N ASN A 101 -10.62 -5.65 7.75
CA ASN A 101 -9.25 -5.21 8.02
C ASN A 101 -8.75 -4.16 7.01
N PHE A 102 -9.64 -3.67 6.14
CA PHE A 102 -9.31 -2.73 5.05
C PHE A 102 -10.19 -1.47 5.14
N PRO A 103 -9.94 -0.58 6.11
CA PRO A 103 -10.67 0.68 6.23
C PRO A 103 -10.27 1.65 5.11
N SER A 104 -11.08 2.70 4.87
CA SER A 104 -10.79 3.72 3.85
C SER A 104 -9.44 4.39 4.00
N HIS A 105 -8.97 4.57 5.24
CA HIS A 105 -7.66 5.13 5.58
C HIS A 105 -6.81 4.06 6.26
N THR A 106 -5.53 4.03 5.94
CA THR A 106 -4.61 2.99 6.44
C THR A 106 -4.56 2.92 7.95
N ASP A 107 -4.68 1.72 8.49
CA ASP A 107 -4.66 1.44 9.93
C ASP A 107 -3.69 0.28 10.22
N ARG A 108 -2.61 0.57 10.95
CA ARG A 108 -1.57 -0.40 11.31
C ARG A 108 -2.05 -1.52 12.22
N THR A 109 -3.15 -1.29 12.93
CA THR A 109 -3.71 -2.29 13.86
C THR A 109 -4.59 -3.30 13.16
N LYS A 110 -4.99 -3.02 11.92
CA LYS A 110 -5.91 -3.85 11.13
C LYS A 110 -5.23 -4.55 9.96
N THR A 111 -4.53 -3.78 9.11
CA THR A 111 -4.02 -4.32 7.85
C THR A 111 -2.58 -4.78 7.99
N PRO A 112 -2.27 -6.06 7.72
CA PRO A 112 -0.89 -6.55 7.69
C PRO A 112 -0.04 -5.78 6.66
N GLY A 113 1.17 -5.39 7.04
CA GLY A 113 2.08 -4.64 6.17
C GLY A 113 1.89 -3.12 6.19
N VAL A 114 0.85 -2.60 6.82
CA VAL A 114 0.71 -1.17 7.09
C VAL A 114 1.53 -0.81 8.33
N ASP A 115 2.50 0.08 8.16
CA ASP A 115 3.44 0.44 9.23
C ASP A 115 2.92 1.52 10.15
N LEU A 116 2.11 2.45 9.63
CA LEU A 116 1.58 3.58 10.38
C LEU A 116 0.12 3.86 10.01
N THR A 117 -0.69 4.16 11.04
CA THR A 117 -2.05 4.67 10.85
C THR A 117 -1.99 6.13 10.43
N THR A 118 -2.63 6.48 9.32
CA THR A 118 -2.69 7.83 8.78
C THR A 118 -4.11 8.19 8.32
N GLY A 119 -4.35 9.48 8.13
CA GLY A 119 -5.66 9.99 7.69
C GLY A 119 -5.64 11.49 7.52
N SER A 120 -5.25 12.23 8.55
CA SER A 120 -5.06 13.68 8.46
C SER A 120 -3.86 13.98 7.56
N LEU A 121 -4.11 14.71 6.48
CA LEU A 121 -3.11 15.00 5.44
C LEU A 121 -1.90 15.73 6.02
N GLY A 122 -0.70 15.23 5.73
CA GLY A 122 0.57 15.79 6.16
C GLY A 122 1.09 15.26 7.50
N GLN A 123 0.25 14.75 8.40
CA GLN A 123 0.69 14.23 9.70
C GLN A 123 1.61 13.01 9.58
N GLY A 124 1.37 12.16 8.58
CA GLY A 124 2.22 11.00 8.34
C GLY A 124 3.68 11.35 8.12
N MET A 125 3.96 12.47 7.45
CA MET A 125 5.34 12.92 7.21
C MET A 125 6.05 13.29 8.53
N SER A 126 5.40 14.00 9.42
CA SER A 126 5.97 14.33 10.74
C SER A 126 6.24 13.07 11.57
N THR A 127 5.30 12.13 11.56
CA THR A 127 5.45 10.86 12.29
C THR A 127 6.56 10.00 11.69
N ALA A 128 6.68 9.96 10.35
CA ALA A 128 7.76 9.26 9.67
C ALA A 128 9.14 9.83 10.03
N THR A 129 9.23 11.18 10.14
CA THR A 129 10.45 11.83 10.59
C THR A 129 10.81 11.41 12.03
N GLY A 130 9.84 11.36 12.93
CA GLY A 130 10.05 10.86 14.28
C GLY A 130 10.50 9.40 14.33
N ALA A 131 9.87 8.54 13.53
CA ALA A 131 10.26 7.14 13.43
C ALA A 131 11.67 6.92 12.86
N ALA A 132 12.12 7.81 11.96
CA ALA A 132 13.47 7.76 11.39
C ALA A 132 14.56 8.26 12.36
N LEU A 133 14.20 9.01 13.39
CA LEU A 133 15.12 9.54 14.40
C LEU A 133 15.27 8.61 15.62
N GLY A 134 14.31 7.72 15.84
CA GLY A 134 14.27 6.76 16.95
C GLY A 134 14.63 5.38 16.55
#